data_998de6a71bc4e6dc525075b55be63216
#
_entry.id   998de6a71bc4e6dc525075b55be63216
#
_cell.length_a   1.000
_cell.length_b   1.000
_cell.length_c   1.000
_cell.angle_alpha   90.00
_cell.angle_beta   90.00
_cell.angle_gamma   90.00
#
_symmetry.space_group_name_H-M   'P 1'
#
loop_
_entity.id
_entity.type
_entity.pdbx_description
1 polymer ?
#
loop_
_entity_poly.entity_id
_entity_poly.type
_entity_poly.pdbx_seq_one_letter_code
_entity_poly.pdbx_strand_id
1 'polypeptide(L)'
;GSEMCIRDSPHRDLNISTWSAAAITIIGGFVATYMLFKGKTDFSAISFNIGFISPWIAASLGVVSGVVIGGIAEYYTSYDYKPTQLIALASKEGPALTITQGLAVGMKSCMLPLIVLGLTTYVSYAVSGMFGIAMAAVGMLSFVSATVSVDTYGPISDNAGGIAEMAELEPAVRDITDKLDSVGNTTAAIGKGFAIGSASLAALSLMVSFLYAFLPAGETLALDFTNPLILAGALVGGALPFLFSGMLIEAVANAARKMVEEVRRQFREIPGILE
;
A
#
# COMPACT_ATOMS: atom_id res chain seq x y z
N GLY A 1 20.59 2.15 -7.78
CA GLY A 1 21.00 1.06 -6.89
C GLY A 1 22.33 1.31 -6.19
N SER A 2 23.39 1.68 -6.92
CA SER A 2 24.73 1.87 -6.34
C SER A 2 24.86 3.08 -5.40
N GLU A 3 24.09 4.13 -5.60
CA GLU A 3 24.13 5.32 -4.73
C GLU A 3 23.50 5.10 -3.36
N MET A 4 22.51 4.21 -3.25
CA MET A 4 21.90 3.87 -1.97
C MET A 4 22.84 3.14 -1.01
N CYS A 5 23.82 2.39 -1.54
CA CYS A 5 24.82 1.70 -0.72
C CYS A 5 25.91 2.62 -0.14
N ILE A 6 26.01 3.86 -0.63
CA ILE A 6 27.07 4.81 -0.27
C ILE A 6 26.59 5.85 0.74
N ARG A 7 25.27 6.02 0.91
CA ARG A 7 24.67 7.04 1.79
C ARG A 7 24.29 6.49 3.16
N ASP A 8 24.56 7.28 4.19
CA ASP A 8 24.34 6.93 5.60
C ASP A 8 22.86 6.75 5.99
N SER A 9 21.90 7.08 5.11
CA SER A 9 20.47 7.02 5.40
C SER A 9 19.62 6.67 4.16
N PRO A 10 19.54 5.39 3.76
CA PRO A 10 18.73 4.94 2.63
C PRO A 10 17.26 5.33 2.74
N HIS A 11 16.72 5.32 3.94
CA HIS A 11 15.32 5.67 4.24
C HIS A 11 15.00 7.14 3.92
N ARG A 12 15.92 8.04 4.23
CA ARG A 12 15.78 9.46 3.91
C ARG A 12 15.74 9.72 2.40
N ASP A 13 16.56 9.03 1.63
CA ASP A 13 16.64 9.20 0.18
C ASP A 13 15.38 8.67 -0.51
N LEU A 14 14.81 7.59 -0.01
CA LEU A 14 13.51 7.07 -0.46
C LEU A 14 12.37 8.04 -0.18
N ASN A 15 12.33 8.61 1.01
CA ASN A 15 11.32 9.60 1.37
C ASN A 15 11.45 10.87 0.51
N ILE A 16 12.66 11.35 0.24
CA ILE A 16 12.89 12.49 -0.66
C ILE A 16 12.38 12.18 -2.07
N SER A 17 12.64 10.98 -2.59
CA SER A 17 12.15 10.56 -3.91
C SER A 17 10.62 10.57 -3.97
N THR A 18 9.97 9.96 -2.98
CA THR A 18 8.50 9.91 -2.89
C THR A 18 7.88 11.31 -2.77
N TRP A 19 8.43 12.16 -1.90
CA TRP A 19 7.93 13.52 -1.71
C TRP A 19 8.17 14.42 -2.92
N SER A 20 9.30 14.24 -3.60
CA SER A 20 9.58 14.96 -4.84
C SER A 20 8.60 14.56 -5.95
N ALA A 21 8.33 13.27 -6.12
CA ALA A 21 7.34 12.78 -7.06
C ALA A 21 5.93 13.28 -6.74
N ALA A 22 5.54 13.30 -5.46
CA ALA A 22 4.27 13.86 -5.01
C ALA A 22 4.15 15.35 -5.33
N ALA A 23 5.19 16.14 -5.05
CA ALA A 23 5.21 17.57 -5.35
C ALA A 23 5.12 17.84 -6.86
N ILE A 24 5.90 17.13 -7.67
CA ILE A 24 5.84 17.22 -9.13
C ILE A 24 4.44 16.89 -9.66
N THR A 25 3.80 15.86 -9.10
CA THR A 25 2.43 15.47 -9.48
C THR A 25 1.42 16.56 -9.15
N ILE A 26 1.50 17.17 -7.97
CA ILE A 26 0.59 18.26 -7.58
C ILE A 26 0.78 19.46 -8.50
N ILE A 27 2.02 19.88 -8.76
CA ILE A 27 2.31 21.03 -9.62
C ILE A 27 1.92 20.74 -11.07
N GLY A 28 2.32 19.58 -11.61
CA GLY A 28 2.00 19.17 -12.98
C GLY A 28 0.50 18.99 -13.18
N GLY A 29 -0.19 18.42 -12.18
CA GLY A 29 -1.64 18.29 -12.16
C GLY A 29 -2.36 19.64 -12.20
N PHE A 30 -1.86 20.66 -11.51
CA PHE A 30 -2.39 22.03 -11.63
C PHE A 30 -2.24 22.59 -13.04
N VAL A 31 -1.04 22.46 -13.61
CA VAL A 31 -0.78 22.93 -14.97
C VAL A 31 -1.69 22.23 -15.99
N ALA A 32 -1.80 20.89 -15.89
CA ALA A 32 -2.66 20.11 -16.77
C ALA A 32 -4.15 20.52 -16.64
N THR A 33 -4.64 20.66 -15.41
CA THR A 33 -6.02 21.10 -15.14
C THR A 33 -6.28 22.49 -15.69
N TYR A 34 -5.34 23.42 -15.46
CA TYR A 34 -5.43 24.76 -16.01
C TYR A 34 -5.46 24.76 -17.54
N MET A 35 -4.60 24.01 -18.20
CA MET A 35 -4.56 23.94 -19.67
C MET A 35 -5.85 23.34 -20.26
N LEU A 36 -6.42 22.31 -19.62
CA LEU A 36 -7.60 21.63 -20.11
C LEU A 36 -8.89 22.40 -19.89
N PHE A 37 -9.00 23.16 -18.80
CA PHE A 37 -10.24 23.79 -18.38
C PHE A 37 -10.21 25.33 -18.42
N LYS A 38 -9.08 25.95 -18.75
CA LYS A 38 -8.99 27.41 -18.91
C LYS A 38 -10.02 27.93 -19.92
N GLY A 39 -10.81 28.90 -19.50
CA GLY A 39 -11.83 29.54 -20.34
C GLY A 39 -13.18 28.81 -20.38
N LYS A 40 -13.31 27.65 -19.72
CA LYS A 40 -14.61 27.00 -19.48
C LYS A 40 -15.22 27.60 -18.23
N THR A 41 -16.49 27.98 -18.31
CA THR A 41 -17.20 28.65 -17.21
C THR A 41 -18.39 27.85 -16.70
N ASP A 42 -18.90 26.89 -17.48
CA ASP A 42 -20.02 26.06 -17.09
C ASP A 42 -19.53 24.63 -16.77
N PHE A 43 -19.64 24.26 -15.51
CA PHE A 43 -19.28 22.96 -14.97
C PHE A 43 -20.49 22.27 -14.28
N SER A 44 -21.70 22.78 -14.46
CA SER A 44 -22.89 22.28 -13.81
C SER A 44 -23.20 20.81 -14.13
N ALA A 45 -22.88 20.37 -15.35
CA ALA A 45 -23.08 19.00 -15.79
C ALA A 45 -22.08 17.97 -15.20
N ILE A 46 -20.95 18.43 -14.63
CA ILE A 46 -19.84 17.56 -14.18
C ILE A 46 -19.50 17.71 -12.69
N SER A 47 -20.37 18.38 -11.92
CA SER A 47 -20.24 18.53 -10.46
C SER A 47 -18.91 19.13 -9.98
N PHE A 48 -18.31 20.06 -10.75
CA PHE A 48 -17.10 20.77 -10.32
C PHE A 48 -17.48 21.94 -9.40
N ASN A 49 -17.68 21.64 -8.13
CA ASN A 49 -18.24 22.58 -7.14
C ASN A 49 -17.34 23.77 -6.83
N ILE A 50 -16.04 23.68 -7.11
CA ILE A 50 -15.03 24.75 -6.94
C ILE A 50 -14.50 25.23 -8.32
N GLY A 51 -15.30 25.03 -9.38
CA GLY A 51 -14.93 25.39 -10.74
C GLY A 51 -13.81 24.51 -11.32
N PHE A 52 -13.02 25.05 -12.24
CA PHE A 52 -12.04 24.28 -13.01
C PHE A 52 -10.95 23.60 -12.18
N ILE A 53 -10.69 24.06 -10.97
CA ILE A 53 -9.65 23.49 -10.09
C ILE A 53 -10.13 22.26 -9.30
N SER A 54 -11.44 21.92 -9.35
CA SER A 54 -12.01 20.79 -8.61
C SER A 54 -11.29 19.46 -8.84
N PRO A 55 -10.98 19.03 -10.07
CA PRO A 55 -10.26 17.78 -10.32
C PRO A 55 -8.84 17.79 -9.73
N TRP A 56 -8.17 18.92 -9.81
CA TRP A 56 -6.83 19.08 -9.26
C TRP A 56 -6.82 18.97 -7.73
N ILE A 57 -7.78 19.60 -7.05
CA ILE A 57 -7.92 19.50 -5.59
C ILE A 57 -8.15 18.04 -5.19
N ALA A 58 -9.04 17.33 -5.89
CA ALA A 58 -9.31 15.92 -5.61
C ALA A 58 -8.07 15.04 -5.85
N ALA A 59 -7.35 15.23 -6.95
CA ALA A 59 -6.11 14.52 -7.22
C ALA A 59 -5.02 14.82 -6.18
N SER A 60 -4.85 16.10 -5.81
CA SER A 60 -3.90 16.51 -4.77
C SER A 60 -4.24 15.92 -3.40
N LEU A 61 -5.53 15.83 -3.08
CA LEU A 61 -5.99 15.16 -1.86
C LEU A 61 -5.62 13.67 -1.87
N GLY A 62 -5.76 13.00 -3.02
CA GLY A 62 -5.30 11.63 -3.22
C GLY A 62 -3.80 11.47 -2.98
N VAL A 63 -2.97 12.36 -3.54
CA VAL A 63 -1.52 12.37 -3.29
C VAL A 63 -1.21 12.51 -1.80
N VAL A 64 -1.80 13.51 -1.14
CA VAL A 64 -1.58 13.77 0.30
C VAL A 64 -2.04 12.58 1.14
N SER A 65 -3.20 12.01 0.82
CA SER A 65 -3.72 10.83 1.52
C SER A 65 -2.79 9.62 1.38
N GLY A 66 -2.23 9.41 0.19
CA GLY A 66 -1.25 8.37 -0.05
C GLY A 66 0.00 8.55 0.83
N VAL A 67 0.56 9.76 0.86
CA VAL A 67 1.73 10.06 1.72
C VAL A 67 1.42 9.83 3.20
N VAL A 68 0.24 10.24 3.67
CA VAL A 68 -0.20 10.02 5.06
C VAL A 68 -0.35 8.53 5.36
N ILE A 69 -1.00 7.75 4.47
CA ILE A 69 -1.14 6.30 4.62
C ILE A 69 0.23 5.62 4.63
N GLY A 70 1.15 6.07 3.77
CA GLY A 70 2.53 5.60 3.76
C GLY A 70 3.23 5.83 5.10
N GLY A 71 3.13 7.02 5.68
CA GLY A 71 3.70 7.33 7.01
C GLY A 71 3.07 6.51 8.13
N ILE A 72 1.76 6.22 8.05
CA ILE A 72 1.10 5.31 9.01
C ILE A 72 1.65 3.88 8.84
N ALA A 73 1.81 3.39 7.62
CA ALA A 73 2.38 2.07 7.36
C ALA A 73 3.82 1.98 7.88
N GLU A 74 4.64 3.01 7.65
CA GLU A 74 5.99 3.13 8.19
C GLU A 74 6.01 3.02 9.72
N TYR A 75 5.15 3.77 10.41
CA TYR A 75 5.05 3.72 11.87
C TYR A 75 4.76 2.32 12.41
N TYR A 76 3.92 1.54 11.72
CA TYR A 76 3.55 0.19 12.17
C TYR A 76 4.53 -0.90 11.74
N THR A 77 5.43 -0.65 10.79
CA THR A 77 6.29 -1.67 10.19
C THR A 77 7.79 -1.44 10.35
N SER A 78 8.23 -0.20 10.59
CA SER A 78 9.65 0.07 10.81
C SER A 78 10.10 -0.35 12.21
N TYR A 79 11.32 -0.86 12.29
CA TYR A 79 11.97 -1.26 13.55
C TYR A 79 12.23 -0.09 14.51
N ASP A 80 12.20 1.14 14.02
CA ASP A 80 12.41 2.34 14.83
C ASP A 80 11.24 2.62 15.77
N TYR A 81 10.07 2.03 15.53
CA TYR A 81 8.84 2.33 16.24
C TYR A 81 8.36 1.18 17.14
N LYS A 82 7.65 1.57 18.21
CA LYS A 82 7.14 0.63 19.23
C LYS A 82 6.33 -0.55 18.70
N PRO A 83 5.45 -0.43 17.67
CA PRO A 83 4.65 -1.58 17.22
C PRO A 83 5.51 -2.78 16.82
N THR A 84 6.55 -2.55 16.03
CA THR A 84 7.48 -3.60 15.59
C THR A 84 8.35 -4.11 16.73
N GLN A 85 8.83 -3.20 17.62
CA GLN A 85 9.59 -3.56 18.80
C GLN A 85 8.81 -4.48 19.75
N LEU A 86 7.50 -4.28 19.89
CA LEU A 86 6.64 -5.16 20.70
C LEU A 86 6.54 -6.57 20.11
N ILE A 87 6.53 -6.71 18.78
CA ILE A 87 6.56 -8.02 18.12
C ILE A 87 7.91 -8.71 18.39
N ALA A 88 9.02 -7.96 18.27
CA ALA A 88 10.35 -8.46 18.57
C ALA A 88 10.51 -8.90 20.04
N LEU A 89 9.90 -8.19 20.97
CA LEU A 89 9.86 -8.61 22.38
C LEU A 89 9.05 -9.90 22.59
N ALA A 90 7.89 -10.00 21.95
CA ALA A 90 7.04 -11.20 22.03
C ALA A 90 7.75 -12.44 21.42
N SER A 91 8.66 -12.24 20.46
CA SER A 91 9.41 -13.34 19.85
C SER A 91 10.35 -14.07 20.85
N LYS A 92 10.77 -13.37 21.91
CA LYS A 92 11.57 -13.99 23.00
C LYS A 92 10.77 -14.96 23.84
N GLU A 93 9.45 -14.84 23.84
CA GLU A 93 8.53 -15.68 24.63
C GLU A 93 8.04 -16.89 23.81
N GLY A 94 8.26 -16.88 22.48
CA GLY A 94 7.97 -18.02 21.61
C GLY A 94 7.08 -17.69 20.41
N PRO A 95 6.97 -18.61 19.45
CA PRO A 95 6.32 -18.34 18.15
C PRO A 95 4.82 -18.04 18.28
N ALA A 96 4.12 -18.63 19.23
CA ALA A 96 2.69 -18.38 19.43
C ALA A 96 2.41 -16.92 19.80
N LEU A 97 3.20 -16.35 20.71
CA LEU A 97 3.06 -14.96 21.13
C LEU A 97 3.54 -13.99 20.05
N THR A 98 4.54 -14.35 19.28
CA THR A 98 4.98 -13.57 18.09
C THR A 98 3.84 -13.43 17.08
N ILE A 99 3.16 -14.56 16.74
CA ILE A 99 2.04 -14.57 15.80
C ILE A 99 0.87 -13.73 16.31
N THR A 100 0.48 -13.93 17.56
CA THR A 100 -0.65 -13.17 18.14
C THR A 100 -0.37 -11.69 18.26
N GLN A 101 0.84 -11.30 18.65
CA GLN A 101 1.24 -9.90 18.71
C GLN A 101 1.31 -9.26 17.32
N GLY A 102 1.87 -9.97 16.34
CA GLY A 102 1.90 -9.52 14.95
C GLY A 102 0.50 -9.31 14.38
N LEU A 103 -0.43 -10.24 14.62
CA LEU A 103 -1.82 -10.12 14.20
C LEU A 103 -2.51 -8.92 14.87
N ALA A 104 -2.29 -8.72 16.17
CA ALA A 104 -2.85 -7.59 16.91
C ALA A 104 -2.34 -6.24 16.39
N VAL A 105 -1.05 -6.12 16.09
CA VAL A 105 -0.45 -4.92 15.51
C VAL A 105 -1.00 -4.68 14.10
N GLY A 106 -1.08 -5.73 13.26
CA GLY A 106 -1.64 -5.66 11.92
C GLY A 106 -3.10 -5.19 11.90
N MET A 107 -3.95 -5.74 12.78
CA MET A 107 -5.34 -5.29 12.90
C MET A 107 -5.45 -3.82 13.31
N LYS A 108 -4.64 -3.38 14.29
CA LYS A 108 -4.63 -1.98 14.73
C LYS A 108 -4.15 -1.02 13.64
N SER A 109 -3.22 -1.45 12.79
CA SER A 109 -2.67 -0.63 11.70
C SER A 109 -3.69 -0.28 10.63
N CYS A 110 -4.78 -1.02 10.49
CA CYS A 110 -5.81 -0.80 9.47
C CYS A 110 -6.71 0.42 9.79
N MET A 111 -6.88 0.78 11.05
CA MET A 111 -7.89 1.77 11.46
C MET A 111 -7.62 3.17 10.89
N LEU A 112 -6.41 3.70 11.08
CA LEU A 112 -6.07 5.05 10.63
C LEU A 112 -6.10 5.20 9.11
N PRO A 113 -5.54 4.28 8.30
CA PRO A 113 -5.67 4.31 6.85
C PRO A 113 -7.13 4.32 6.36
N LEU A 114 -8.01 3.54 6.99
CA LEU A 114 -9.43 3.52 6.63
C LEU A 114 -10.11 4.86 6.92
N ILE A 115 -9.78 5.52 8.03
CA ILE A 115 -10.28 6.87 8.34
C ILE A 115 -9.79 7.87 7.29
N VAL A 116 -8.50 7.84 6.94
CA VAL A 116 -7.94 8.71 5.90
C VAL A 116 -8.64 8.49 4.56
N LEU A 117 -8.87 7.24 4.16
CA LEU A 117 -9.59 6.90 2.93
C LEU A 117 -11.04 7.39 2.96
N GLY A 118 -11.74 7.21 4.07
CA GLY A 118 -13.10 7.69 4.24
C GLY A 118 -13.20 9.21 4.09
N LEU A 119 -12.30 9.94 4.72
CA LEU A 119 -12.21 11.40 4.60
C LEU A 119 -11.85 11.82 3.17
N THR A 120 -10.88 11.15 2.54
CA THR A 120 -10.49 11.41 1.15
C THR A 120 -11.67 11.21 0.20
N THR A 121 -12.40 10.11 0.35
CA THR A 121 -13.58 9.80 -0.45
C THR A 121 -14.64 10.91 -0.29
N TYR A 122 -14.95 11.25 0.95
CA TYR A 122 -15.97 12.26 1.25
C TYR A 122 -15.61 13.64 0.70
N VAL A 123 -14.40 14.13 0.96
CA VAL A 123 -13.98 15.46 0.50
C VAL A 123 -13.82 15.50 -1.02
N SER A 124 -13.27 14.47 -1.65
CA SER A 124 -13.15 14.39 -3.10
C SER A 124 -14.52 14.40 -3.79
N TYR A 125 -15.49 13.69 -3.21
CA TYR A 125 -16.88 13.72 -3.66
C TYR A 125 -17.49 15.12 -3.50
N ALA A 126 -17.32 15.75 -2.36
CA ALA A 126 -17.83 17.10 -2.10
C ALA A 126 -17.27 18.16 -3.05
N VAL A 127 -16.03 17.98 -3.52
CA VAL A 127 -15.33 18.92 -4.42
C VAL A 127 -15.71 18.69 -5.88
N SER A 128 -15.81 17.44 -6.33
CA SER A 128 -15.91 17.09 -7.75
C SER A 128 -16.81 15.87 -8.03
N GLY A 129 -17.74 15.57 -7.14
CA GLY A 129 -18.63 14.42 -7.29
C GLY A 129 -17.89 13.09 -7.41
N MET A 130 -18.48 12.12 -8.10
CA MET A 130 -17.87 10.81 -8.34
C MET A 130 -16.57 10.88 -9.14
N PHE A 131 -16.47 11.84 -10.05
CA PHE A 131 -15.24 12.10 -10.80
C PHE A 131 -14.09 12.48 -9.86
N GLY A 132 -14.38 13.21 -8.78
CA GLY A 132 -13.38 13.56 -7.75
C GLY A 132 -12.78 12.34 -7.06
N ILE A 133 -13.57 11.30 -6.78
CA ILE A 133 -13.06 10.06 -6.20
C ILE A 133 -12.08 9.37 -7.17
N ALA A 134 -12.41 9.32 -8.47
CA ALA A 134 -11.52 8.79 -9.49
C ALA A 134 -10.21 9.59 -9.59
N MET A 135 -10.31 10.92 -9.55
CA MET A 135 -9.12 11.79 -9.56
C MET A 135 -8.25 11.61 -8.31
N ALA A 136 -8.85 11.39 -7.14
CA ALA A 136 -8.11 11.06 -5.93
C ALA A 136 -7.37 9.71 -6.06
N ALA A 137 -8.00 8.70 -6.67
CA ALA A 137 -7.34 7.43 -6.97
C ALA A 137 -6.12 7.61 -7.89
N VAL A 138 -6.29 8.37 -8.99
CA VAL A 138 -5.20 8.70 -9.91
C VAL A 138 -4.08 9.48 -9.20
N GLY A 139 -4.44 10.45 -8.37
CA GLY A 139 -3.48 11.20 -7.57
C GLY A 139 -2.66 10.29 -6.64
N MET A 140 -3.32 9.38 -5.94
CA MET A 140 -2.66 8.42 -5.05
C MET A 140 -1.74 7.45 -5.81
N LEU A 141 -2.10 7.06 -7.04
CA LEU A 141 -1.30 6.17 -7.89
C LEU A 141 -0.10 6.88 -8.56
N SER A 142 -0.09 8.19 -8.63
CA SER A 142 0.86 8.94 -9.45
C SER A 142 2.33 8.77 -9.05
N PHE A 143 2.63 8.47 -7.79
CA PHE A 143 3.97 8.25 -7.27
C PHE A 143 4.27 6.79 -6.90
N VAL A 144 3.33 5.88 -7.14
CA VAL A 144 3.49 4.44 -6.85
C VAL A 144 4.67 3.84 -7.61
N SER A 145 4.95 4.28 -8.83
CA SER A 145 6.08 3.78 -9.62
C SER A 145 7.43 3.96 -8.91
N ALA A 146 7.62 5.08 -8.23
CA ALA A 146 8.84 5.32 -7.42
C ALA A 146 8.92 4.33 -6.24
N THR A 147 7.81 4.07 -5.56
CA THR A 147 7.77 3.16 -4.42
C THR A 147 7.90 1.69 -4.83
N VAL A 148 7.22 1.26 -5.90
CA VAL A 148 7.27 -0.13 -6.39
C VAL A 148 8.63 -0.48 -6.98
N SER A 149 9.38 0.49 -7.53
CA SER A 149 10.76 0.22 -7.97
C SER A 149 11.68 -0.21 -6.82
N VAL A 150 11.35 0.16 -5.59
CA VAL A 150 12.08 -0.26 -4.38
C VAL A 150 11.63 -1.63 -3.88
N ASP A 151 10.43 -2.09 -4.22
CA ASP A 151 9.95 -3.44 -3.85
C ASP A 151 10.86 -4.57 -4.38
N THR A 152 11.50 -4.37 -5.54
CA THR A 152 12.45 -5.34 -6.10
C THR A 152 13.78 -5.37 -5.35
N TYR A 153 14.11 -4.32 -4.66
CA TYR A 153 15.33 -4.20 -3.86
C TYR A 153 15.26 -5.04 -2.57
N GLY A 154 14.11 -5.12 -1.89
CA GLY A 154 13.93 -5.86 -0.65
C GLY A 154 14.43 -7.31 -0.73
N PRO A 155 13.89 -8.15 -1.63
CA PRO A 155 14.36 -9.53 -1.80
C PRO A 155 15.83 -9.66 -2.16
N ILE A 156 16.42 -8.68 -2.83
CA ILE A 156 17.86 -8.70 -3.17
C ILE A 156 18.70 -8.48 -1.91
N SER A 157 18.34 -7.52 -1.07
CA SER A 157 19.05 -7.25 0.18
C SER A 157 18.89 -8.36 1.21
N ASP A 158 17.70 -8.97 1.30
CA ASP A 158 17.45 -10.14 2.14
C ASP A 158 18.34 -11.33 1.73
N ASN A 159 18.38 -11.66 0.44
CA ASN A 159 19.28 -12.70 -0.07
C ASN A 159 20.77 -12.37 0.13
N ALA A 160 21.16 -11.11 -0.04
CA ALA A 160 22.55 -10.68 0.23
C ALA A 160 22.91 -10.87 1.71
N GLY A 161 21.99 -10.57 2.62
CA GLY A 161 22.14 -10.83 4.05
C GLY A 161 22.29 -12.31 4.35
N GLY A 162 21.46 -13.16 3.73
CA GLY A 162 21.58 -14.62 3.86
C GLY A 162 22.92 -15.17 3.36
N ILE A 163 23.42 -14.66 2.23
CA ILE A 163 24.74 -15.05 1.71
C ILE A 163 25.86 -14.60 2.67
N ALA A 164 25.79 -13.37 3.18
CA ALA A 164 26.77 -12.85 4.13
C ALA A 164 26.84 -13.71 5.41
N GLU A 165 25.69 -14.13 5.92
CA GLU A 165 25.59 -15.03 7.07
C GLU A 165 26.20 -16.41 6.79
N MET A 166 25.75 -17.06 5.70
CA MET A 166 26.20 -18.42 5.35
C MET A 166 27.69 -18.47 4.96
N ALA A 167 28.24 -17.38 4.42
CA ALA A 167 29.66 -17.28 4.06
C ALA A 167 30.55 -16.82 5.23
N GLU A 168 29.96 -16.63 6.41
CA GLU A 168 30.65 -16.15 7.62
C GLU A 168 31.48 -14.88 7.37
N LEU A 169 30.90 -13.91 6.61
CA LEU A 169 31.56 -12.64 6.31
C LEU A 169 31.71 -11.79 7.57
N GLU A 170 32.57 -10.78 7.50
CA GLU A 170 32.81 -9.86 8.61
C GLU A 170 31.50 -9.25 9.13
N PRO A 171 31.30 -9.07 10.45
CA PRO A 171 30.09 -8.51 11.04
C PRO A 171 29.68 -7.17 10.43
N ALA A 172 30.63 -6.34 10.01
CA ALA A 172 30.36 -5.07 9.36
C ALA A 172 29.58 -5.22 8.04
N VAL A 173 29.79 -6.31 7.29
CA VAL A 173 29.04 -6.62 6.07
C VAL A 173 27.59 -6.97 6.43
N ARG A 174 27.41 -7.77 7.48
CA ARG A 174 26.09 -8.15 7.97
C ARG A 174 25.30 -6.93 8.45
N ASP A 175 25.92 -6.03 9.20
CA ASP A 175 25.29 -4.79 9.67
C ASP A 175 24.76 -3.93 8.50
N ILE A 176 25.48 -3.91 7.37
CA ILE A 176 25.04 -3.18 6.17
C ILE A 176 23.85 -3.88 5.51
N THR A 177 23.93 -5.19 5.30
CA THR A 177 22.88 -5.96 4.64
C THR A 177 21.59 -5.96 5.46
N ASP A 178 21.68 -6.05 6.79
CA ASP A 178 20.51 -5.99 7.68
C ASP A 178 19.81 -4.62 7.66
N LYS A 179 20.58 -3.53 7.62
CA LYS A 179 20.00 -2.19 7.44
C LYS A 179 19.29 -2.06 6.11
N LEU A 180 19.89 -2.55 5.04
CA LEU A 180 19.31 -2.52 3.72
C LEU A 180 18.04 -3.37 3.63
N ASP A 181 18.03 -4.56 4.20
CA ASP A 181 16.86 -5.45 4.27
C ASP A 181 15.71 -4.82 5.05
N SER A 182 16.00 -4.24 6.21
CA SER A 182 14.99 -3.55 7.03
C SER A 182 14.32 -2.39 6.28
N VAL A 183 15.08 -1.61 5.52
CA VAL A 183 14.55 -0.53 4.68
C VAL A 183 13.69 -1.10 3.54
N GLY A 184 14.12 -2.20 2.90
CA GLY A 184 13.37 -2.88 1.86
C GLY A 184 12.00 -3.36 2.36
N ASN A 185 11.96 -4.03 3.50
CA ASN A 185 10.73 -4.54 4.12
C ASN A 185 9.76 -3.41 4.51
N THR A 186 10.26 -2.32 5.09
CA THR A 186 9.43 -1.17 5.45
C THR A 186 8.86 -0.50 4.20
N THR A 187 9.65 -0.32 3.15
CA THR A 187 9.22 0.30 1.89
C THR A 187 8.18 -0.54 1.17
N ALA A 188 8.34 -1.88 1.18
CA ALA A 188 7.34 -2.79 0.66
C ALA A 188 5.98 -2.65 1.39
N ALA A 189 6.00 -2.48 2.71
CA ALA A 189 4.80 -2.24 3.49
C ALA A 189 4.14 -0.89 3.16
N ILE A 190 4.92 0.16 2.97
CA ILE A 190 4.46 1.48 2.53
C ILE A 190 3.79 1.38 1.16
N GLY A 191 4.44 0.71 0.19
CA GLY A 191 3.90 0.49 -1.15
C GLY A 191 2.58 -0.25 -1.16
N LYS A 192 2.43 -1.27 -0.32
CA LYS A 192 1.15 -1.99 -0.13
C LYS A 192 0.05 -1.08 0.43
N GLY A 193 0.38 -0.18 1.36
CA GLY A 193 -0.57 0.81 1.89
C GLY A 193 -1.15 1.70 0.78
N PHE A 194 -0.32 2.24 -0.10
CA PHE A 194 -0.77 3.03 -1.26
C PHE A 194 -1.60 2.20 -2.23
N ALA A 195 -1.15 0.98 -2.56
CA ALA A 195 -1.83 0.11 -3.50
C ALA A 195 -3.24 -0.25 -3.03
N ILE A 196 -3.42 -0.57 -1.76
CA ILE A 196 -4.73 -0.89 -1.18
C ILE A 196 -5.62 0.36 -1.14
N GLY A 197 -5.07 1.51 -0.73
CA GLY A 197 -5.81 2.77 -0.68
C GLY A 197 -6.32 3.20 -2.04
N SER A 198 -5.45 3.22 -3.06
CA SER A 198 -5.82 3.58 -4.42
C SER A 198 -6.79 2.57 -5.05
N ALA A 199 -6.62 1.27 -4.78
CA ALA A 199 -7.53 0.23 -5.25
C ALA A 199 -8.94 0.40 -4.66
N SER A 200 -9.07 0.82 -3.40
CA SER A 200 -10.36 1.09 -2.77
C SER A 200 -11.08 2.26 -3.45
N LEU A 201 -10.37 3.36 -3.74
CA LEU A 201 -10.93 4.52 -4.46
C LEU A 201 -11.28 4.16 -5.91
N ALA A 202 -10.43 3.38 -6.59
CA ALA A 202 -10.67 2.90 -7.95
C ALA A 202 -11.89 1.97 -8.01
N ALA A 203 -12.05 1.05 -7.06
CA ALA A 203 -13.21 0.16 -6.97
C ALA A 203 -14.52 0.93 -6.83
N LEU A 204 -14.55 1.96 -5.97
CA LEU A 204 -15.71 2.84 -5.85
C LEU A 204 -16.04 3.54 -7.18
N SER A 205 -15.03 4.06 -7.87
CA SER A 205 -15.21 4.74 -9.16
C SER A 205 -15.71 3.79 -10.24
N LEU A 206 -15.18 2.56 -10.29
CA LEU A 206 -15.62 1.53 -11.24
C LEU A 206 -17.05 1.07 -10.95
N MET A 207 -17.40 0.87 -9.69
CA MET A 207 -18.77 0.52 -9.30
C MET A 207 -19.77 1.57 -9.77
N VAL A 208 -19.46 2.84 -9.59
CA VAL A 208 -20.31 3.93 -10.04
C VAL A 208 -20.38 4.00 -11.55
N SER A 209 -19.26 3.86 -12.25
CA SER A 209 -19.24 3.80 -13.72
C SER A 209 -20.10 2.67 -14.27
N PHE A 210 -20.06 1.51 -13.61
CA PHE A 210 -20.93 0.38 -13.95
C PHE A 210 -22.41 0.73 -13.78
N LEU A 211 -22.79 1.34 -12.66
CA LEU A 211 -24.16 1.74 -12.40
C LEU A 211 -24.67 2.73 -13.46
N TYR A 212 -23.89 3.76 -13.78
CA TYR A 212 -24.26 4.74 -14.79
C TYR A 212 -24.35 4.17 -16.22
N ALA A 213 -23.68 3.05 -16.51
CA ALA A 213 -23.80 2.39 -17.80
C ALA A 213 -25.18 1.75 -18.03
N PHE A 214 -25.93 1.46 -16.96
CA PHE A 214 -27.24 0.79 -17.03
C PHE A 214 -28.41 1.70 -16.63
N LEU A 215 -28.13 2.85 -16.04
CA LEU A 215 -29.17 3.80 -15.65
C LEU A 215 -29.52 4.75 -16.81
N PRO A 216 -30.81 5.03 -17.05
CA PRO A 216 -31.22 6.10 -17.94
C PRO A 216 -30.60 7.45 -17.54
N ALA A 217 -30.34 8.31 -18.52
CA ALA A 217 -29.77 9.62 -18.26
C ALA A 217 -30.68 10.44 -17.31
N GLY A 218 -30.10 10.88 -16.19
CA GLY A 218 -30.80 11.66 -15.16
C GLY A 218 -31.34 10.84 -14.00
N GLU A 219 -31.30 9.52 -14.04
CA GLU A 219 -31.68 8.70 -12.89
C GLU A 219 -30.48 8.47 -11.95
N THR A 220 -30.75 8.41 -10.65
CA THR A 220 -29.78 8.08 -9.61
C THR A 220 -30.20 6.80 -8.92
N LEU A 221 -29.26 5.87 -8.73
CA LEU A 221 -29.52 4.67 -7.95
C LEU A 221 -29.31 4.98 -6.46
N ALA A 222 -30.39 4.94 -5.69
CA ALA A 222 -30.29 4.94 -4.23
C ALA A 222 -30.03 3.51 -3.73
N LEU A 223 -28.85 3.29 -3.14
CA LEU A 223 -28.57 2.03 -2.43
C LEU A 223 -29.25 2.07 -1.07
N ASP A 224 -30.38 1.40 -0.96
CA ASP A 224 -31.11 1.27 0.30
C ASP A 224 -30.60 0.03 1.06
N PHE A 225 -29.85 0.25 2.13
CA PHE A 225 -29.34 -0.83 2.99
C PHE A 225 -30.43 -1.59 3.75
N THR A 226 -31.69 -1.10 3.75
CA THR A 226 -32.83 -1.86 4.27
C THR A 226 -33.33 -2.93 3.30
N ASN A 227 -32.92 -2.87 2.02
CA ASN A 227 -33.24 -3.88 1.03
C ASN A 227 -32.49 -5.19 1.32
N PRO A 228 -33.19 -6.33 1.55
CA PRO A 228 -32.55 -7.60 1.89
C PRO A 228 -31.56 -8.12 0.84
N LEU A 229 -31.76 -7.82 -0.44
CA LEU A 229 -30.86 -8.23 -1.51
C LEU A 229 -29.52 -7.48 -1.44
N ILE A 230 -29.57 -6.17 -1.16
CA ILE A 230 -28.36 -5.36 -0.98
C ILE A 230 -27.60 -5.82 0.26
N LEU A 231 -28.32 -6.07 1.36
CA LEU A 231 -27.71 -6.57 2.58
C LEU A 231 -27.07 -7.96 2.38
N ALA A 232 -27.75 -8.87 1.70
CA ALA A 232 -27.21 -10.19 1.37
C ALA A 232 -25.94 -10.08 0.50
N GLY A 233 -25.96 -9.24 -0.51
CA GLY A 233 -24.78 -8.98 -1.34
C GLY A 233 -23.61 -8.39 -0.54
N ALA A 234 -23.89 -7.45 0.36
CA ALA A 234 -22.88 -6.88 1.26
C ALA A 234 -22.25 -7.93 2.21
N LEU A 235 -23.07 -8.84 2.76
CA LEU A 235 -22.57 -9.92 3.62
C LEU A 235 -21.67 -10.89 2.85
N VAL A 236 -22.07 -11.29 1.63
CA VAL A 236 -21.25 -12.14 0.77
C VAL A 236 -19.95 -11.42 0.38
N GLY A 237 -20.05 -10.17 -0.06
CA GLY A 237 -18.88 -9.35 -0.39
C GLY A 237 -17.91 -9.18 0.78
N GLY A 238 -18.44 -8.97 1.99
CA GLY A 238 -17.64 -8.87 3.22
C GLY A 238 -16.98 -10.19 3.65
N ALA A 239 -17.50 -11.34 3.22
CA ALA A 239 -16.90 -12.65 3.50
C ALA A 239 -15.72 -12.99 2.56
N LEU A 240 -15.68 -12.42 1.34
CA LEU A 240 -14.66 -12.73 0.33
C LEU A 240 -13.22 -12.49 0.80
N PRO A 241 -12.88 -11.36 1.49
CA PRO A 241 -11.53 -11.13 1.99
C PRO A 241 -11.06 -12.22 2.97
N PHE A 242 -11.95 -12.75 3.81
CA PHE A 242 -11.61 -13.82 4.74
C PHE A 242 -11.32 -15.13 4.02
N LEU A 243 -12.15 -15.49 3.04
CA LEU A 243 -11.93 -16.68 2.20
C LEU A 243 -10.59 -16.55 1.45
N PHE A 244 -10.35 -15.42 0.79
CA PHE A 244 -9.12 -15.17 0.05
C PHE A 244 -7.88 -15.22 0.95
N SER A 245 -7.95 -14.61 2.13
CA SER A 245 -6.86 -14.63 3.10
C SER A 245 -6.55 -16.05 3.59
N GLY A 246 -7.58 -16.85 3.85
CA GLY A 246 -7.43 -18.27 4.24
C GLY A 246 -6.72 -19.07 3.14
N MET A 247 -7.18 -18.95 1.89
CA MET A 247 -6.55 -19.63 0.75
C MET A 247 -5.09 -19.18 0.53
N LEU A 248 -4.80 -17.90 0.73
CA LEU A 248 -3.45 -17.36 0.59
C LEU A 248 -2.51 -17.92 1.67
N ILE A 249 -2.97 -17.97 2.94
CA ILE A 249 -2.20 -18.54 4.06
C ILE A 249 -1.88 -20.02 3.79
N GLU A 250 -2.85 -20.81 3.32
CA GLU A 250 -2.63 -22.21 2.95
C GLU A 250 -1.63 -22.36 1.81
N ALA A 251 -1.72 -21.54 0.77
CA ALA A 251 -0.80 -21.55 -0.36
C ALA A 251 0.63 -21.26 0.09
N VAL A 252 0.83 -20.23 0.92
CA VAL A 252 2.14 -19.88 1.50
C VAL A 252 2.68 -21.01 2.38
N ALA A 253 1.84 -21.60 3.25
CA ALA A 253 2.24 -22.71 4.09
C ALA A 253 2.68 -23.95 3.26
N ASN A 254 1.99 -24.24 2.17
CA ASN A 254 2.34 -25.33 1.27
C ASN A 254 3.67 -25.07 0.53
N ALA A 255 3.92 -23.83 0.09
CA ALA A 255 5.19 -23.46 -0.50
C ALA A 255 6.34 -23.60 0.52
N ALA A 256 6.16 -23.10 1.73
CA ALA A 256 7.14 -23.22 2.80
C ALA A 256 7.47 -24.69 3.14
N ARG A 257 6.47 -25.58 3.19
CA ARG A 257 6.71 -27.02 3.40
C ARG A 257 7.61 -27.63 2.33
N LYS A 258 7.39 -27.29 1.07
CA LYS A 258 8.26 -27.76 -0.05
C LYS A 258 9.70 -27.30 0.10
N MET A 259 9.91 -26.06 0.54
CA MET A 259 11.26 -25.55 0.83
C MET A 259 11.92 -26.31 1.98
N VAL A 260 11.19 -26.57 3.07
CA VAL A 260 11.69 -27.37 4.20
C VAL A 260 12.03 -28.80 3.76
N GLU A 261 11.21 -29.42 2.92
CA GLU A 261 11.45 -30.76 2.37
C GLU A 261 12.72 -30.79 1.52
N GLU A 262 12.91 -29.77 0.66
CA GLU A 262 14.12 -29.65 -0.17
C GLU A 262 15.37 -29.46 0.68
N VAL A 263 15.36 -28.57 1.68
CA VAL A 263 16.47 -28.39 2.60
C VAL A 263 16.82 -29.71 3.34
N ARG A 264 15.81 -30.41 3.82
CA ARG A 264 16.00 -31.72 4.48
C ARG A 264 16.54 -32.78 3.52
N ARG A 265 16.14 -32.73 2.24
CA ARG A 265 16.71 -33.62 1.20
C ARG A 265 18.20 -33.31 1.01
N GLN A 266 18.57 -32.05 0.88
CA GLN A 266 19.96 -31.64 0.72
C GLN A 266 20.84 -32.13 1.88
N PHE A 267 20.39 -31.95 3.11
CA PHE A 267 21.13 -32.44 4.28
C PHE A 267 21.33 -33.97 4.30
N ARG A 268 20.42 -34.73 3.68
CA ARG A 268 20.55 -36.21 3.63
C ARG A 268 21.36 -36.70 2.45
N GLU A 269 21.33 -36.00 1.30
CA GLU A 269 21.81 -36.53 0.02
C GLU A 269 23.08 -35.84 -0.47
N ILE A 270 23.41 -34.67 0.04
CA ILE A 270 24.63 -33.93 -0.37
C ILE A 270 25.69 -34.08 0.72
N PRO A 271 26.77 -34.88 0.48
CA PRO A 271 27.86 -35.02 1.42
C PRO A 271 28.61 -33.69 1.63
N GLY A 272 28.95 -33.36 2.85
CA GLY A 272 29.74 -32.16 3.19
C GLY A 272 28.96 -30.85 3.22
N ILE A 273 27.64 -30.88 3.11
CA ILE A 273 26.83 -29.65 3.16
C ILE A 273 26.76 -29.03 4.58
N LEU A 274 27.14 -29.82 5.60
CA LEU A 274 27.20 -29.37 7.00
C LEU A 274 28.65 -29.22 7.50
N GLU A 275 29.63 -29.47 6.66
CA GLU A 275 31.05 -29.30 6.91
C GLU A 275 31.58 -28.05 6.18
#